data_1e9c5d959612c142cfb7e40a1e3b3a00
#
_entry.id   1e9c5d959612c142cfb7e40a1e3b3a00
#
_cell.length_a   1.000
_cell.length_b   1.000
_cell.length_c   1.000
_cell.angle_alpha   90.00
_cell.angle_beta   90.00
_cell.angle_gamma   90.00
#
_symmetry.space_group_name_H-M   'P 1'
#
loop_
_entity.id
_entity.type
_entity.pdbx_description
1 polymer ?
#
loop_
_entity_poly.entity_id
_entity_poly.type
_entity_poly.pdbx_seq_one_letter_code
_entity_poly.pdbx_strand_id
1 'polypeptide(L)'
;MKTIVRFGPEGAVEHVEGIAPNPLSGNPVTHTRRCFVHPSGKLIAGIWSCEGGTFEIMSHPSTEMCTILEGEAVIEHEDGSQVTVAPGDSFVIPYGAHTIWHVEGYVRKSFTCHFMENDGPAA
;
A
#
# COMPACT_ATOMS: atom_id res chain seq x y z
N MET A 1 -13.02 -24.63 -11.57
CA MET A 1 -11.75 -24.33 -12.25
C MET A 1 -11.23 -23.00 -11.73
N LYS A 2 -9.95 -22.95 -11.43
CA LYS A 2 -9.30 -21.73 -10.95
C LYS A 2 -8.61 -21.02 -12.09
N THR A 3 -8.86 -19.74 -12.25
CA THR A 3 -8.33 -18.95 -13.34
C THR A 3 -7.47 -17.82 -12.80
N ILE A 4 -6.66 -17.22 -13.68
CA ILE A 4 -5.85 -16.06 -13.35
C ILE A 4 -6.77 -14.88 -13.05
N VAL A 5 -6.45 -14.12 -12.01
CA VAL A 5 -7.13 -12.88 -11.66
C VAL A 5 -6.26 -11.70 -12.11
N ARG A 6 -6.82 -10.84 -12.93
CA ARG A 6 -6.13 -9.66 -13.44
C ARG A 6 -6.48 -8.45 -12.58
N PHE A 7 -5.49 -7.62 -12.32
CA PHE A 7 -5.71 -6.36 -11.59
C PHE A 7 -6.16 -5.28 -12.57
N GLY A 8 -7.35 -4.79 -12.39
CA GLY A 8 -7.90 -3.72 -13.21
C GLY A 8 -9.27 -3.32 -12.70
N PRO A 9 -9.83 -2.23 -13.23
CA PRO A 9 -11.13 -1.73 -12.75
C PRO A 9 -12.24 -2.77 -12.82
N GLU A 10 -12.22 -3.60 -13.87
CA GLU A 10 -13.25 -4.61 -14.10
C GLU A 10 -13.07 -5.85 -13.22
N GLY A 11 -11.85 -6.06 -12.72
CA GLY A 11 -11.56 -7.20 -11.85
C GLY A 11 -11.71 -6.90 -10.37
N ALA A 12 -12.02 -5.66 -10.02
CA ALA A 12 -12.09 -5.27 -8.62
C ALA A 12 -13.29 -5.93 -7.92
N VAL A 13 -13.02 -6.63 -6.81
CA VAL A 13 -14.04 -7.20 -5.94
C VAL A 13 -14.60 -6.14 -5.00
N GLU A 14 -13.77 -5.15 -4.70
CA GLU A 14 -14.11 -4.06 -3.78
C GLU A 14 -13.34 -2.81 -4.15
N HIS A 15 -14.00 -1.67 -4.06
CA HIS A 15 -13.37 -0.37 -4.26
C HIS A 15 -13.68 0.52 -3.05
N VAL A 16 -12.63 0.97 -2.37
CA VAL A 16 -12.75 1.83 -1.19
C VAL A 16 -12.02 3.14 -1.47
N GLU A 17 -12.73 4.25 -1.27
CA GLU A 17 -12.16 5.58 -1.31
C GLU A 17 -12.14 6.14 0.11
N GLY A 18 -11.08 6.83 0.47
CA GLY A 18 -10.96 7.42 1.80
C GLY A 18 -9.77 8.35 1.92
N ILE A 19 -9.46 8.68 3.15
CA ILE A 19 -8.28 9.47 3.49
C ILE A 19 -7.27 8.53 4.12
N ALA A 20 -6.00 8.67 3.75
CA ALA A 20 -4.93 7.87 4.35
C ALA A 20 -4.89 8.06 5.88
N PRO A 21 -4.43 7.05 6.64
CA PRO A 21 -4.37 7.16 8.10
C PRO A 21 -3.40 8.25 8.54
N ASN A 22 -3.70 8.88 9.68
CA ASN A 22 -2.83 9.88 10.31
C ASN A 22 -2.28 10.90 9.31
N PRO A 23 -3.14 11.64 8.61
CA PRO A 23 -2.65 12.64 7.66
C PRO A 23 -1.91 13.74 8.40
N LEU A 24 -0.69 14.05 7.94
CA LEU A 24 0.16 15.07 8.55
C LEU A 24 0.09 16.39 7.80
N SER A 25 -0.13 16.35 6.49
CA SER A 25 -0.31 17.55 5.67
C SER A 25 -1.03 17.20 4.38
N GLY A 26 -1.66 18.20 3.78
CA GLY A 26 -2.42 18.03 2.56
C GLY A 26 -3.69 17.23 2.78
N ASN A 27 -4.19 16.67 1.69
CA ASN A 27 -5.41 15.84 1.72
C ASN A 27 -5.15 14.53 0.97
N PRO A 28 -4.48 13.56 1.62
CA PRO A 28 -4.07 12.32 0.96
C PRO A 28 -5.27 11.38 0.72
N VAL A 29 -6.00 11.66 -0.34
CA VAL A 29 -7.14 10.82 -0.75
C VAL A 29 -6.61 9.53 -1.35
N THR A 30 -7.11 8.41 -0.85
CA THR A 30 -6.70 7.08 -1.30
C THR A 30 -7.85 6.36 -2.01
N HIS A 31 -7.48 5.56 -3.00
CA HIS A 31 -8.38 4.65 -3.70
C HIS A 31 -7.77 3.27 -3.65
N THR A 32 -8.50 2.33 -3.05
CA THR A 32 -8.06 0.95 -2.96
C THR A 32 -9.01 0.06 -3.74
N ARG A 33 -8.48 -0.67 -4.71
CA ARG A 33 -9.24 -1.67 -5.45
C ARG A 33 -8.70 -3.03 -5.07
N ARG A 34 -9.48 -3.78 -4.32
CA ARG A 34 -9.14 -5.16 -3.99
C ARG A 34 -9.58 -6.05 -5.14
N CYS A 35 -8.61 -6.67 -5.80
CA CYS A 35 -8.86 -7.50 -6.97
C CYS A 35 -8.86 -8.97 -6.63
N PHE A 36 -8.21 -9.35 -5.54
CA PHE A 36 -8.19 -10.70 -5.03
C PHE A 36 -8.22 -10.69 -3.51
N VAL A 37 -9.11 -11.49 -2.93
CA VAL A 37 -9.17 -11.73 -1.50
C VAL A 37 -9.19 -13.25 -1.31
N HIS A 38 -8.14 -13.79 -0.69
CA HIS A 38 -8.10 -15.22 -0.39
C HIS A 38 -9.25 -15.55 0.60
N PRO A 39 -9.91 -16.70 0.46
CA PRO A 39 -10.99 -17.08 1.37
C PRO A 39 -10.62 -17.05 2.85
N SER A 40 -9.35 -17.26 3.18
CA SER A 40 -8.86 -17.15 4.57
C SER A 40 -8.83 -15.71 5.08
N GLY A 41 -8.91 -14.72 4.18
CA GLY A 41 -8.72 -13.31 4.53
C GLY A 41 -7.25 -12.93 4.77
N LYS A 42 -6.32 -13.85 4.62
CA LYS A 42 -4.90 -13.62 4.95
C LYS A 42 -4.06 -13.11 3.77
N LEU A 43 -4.63 -13.06 2.58
CA LEU A 43 -3.96 -12.54 1.41
C LEU A 43 -4.93 -11.64 0.65
N ILE A 44 -4.55 -10.40 0.44
CA ILE A 44 -5.34 -9.43 -0.30
C ILE A 44 -4.42 -8.75 -1.30
N ALA A 45 -4.85 -8.64 -2.54
CA ALA A 45 -4.05 -8.03 -3.58
C ALA A 45 -4.89 -7.10 -4.45
N GLY A 46 -4.26 -6.07 -4.98
CA GLY A 46 -4.96 -5.13 -5.84
C GLY A 46 -4.14 -3.92 -6.22
N ILE A 47 -4.84 -2.81 -6.41
CA ILE A 47 -4.26 -1.54 -6.83
C ILE A 47 -4.64 -0.48 -5.80
N TRP A 48 -3.66 0.30 -5.40
CA TRP A 48 -3.83 1.42 -4.48
C TRP A 48 -3.25 2.68 -5.10
N SER A 49 -3.94 3.79 -4.92
CA SER A 49 -3.42 5.09 -5.33
C SER A 49 -3.66 6.12 -4.23
N CYS A 50 -2.83 7.16 -4.24
CA CYS A 50 -2.94 8.27 -3.31
C CYS A 50 -2.67 9.58 -4.03
N GLU A 51 -3.55 10.55 -3.80
CA GLU A 51 -3.34 11.92 -4.24
C GLU A 51 -2.62 12.72 -3.16
N GLY A 52 -2.06 13.85 -3.52
CA GLY A 52 -1.12 14.64 -2.73
C GLY A 52 -1.40 14.80 -1.25
N GLY A 53 -0.42 14.49 -0.45
CA GLY A 53 -0.45 14.66 0.99
C GLY A 53 0.62 13.82 1.67
N THR A 54 0.75 14.03 2.96
CA THR A 54 1.70 13.29 3.81
C THR A 54 0.90 12.57 4.88
N PHE A 55 1.19 11.30 5.07
CA PHE A 55 0.49 10.49 6.07
C PHE A 55 1.46 9.52 6.75
N GLU A 56 1.07 9.04 7.91
CA GLU A 56 1.91 8.20 8.75
C GLU A 56 1.24 6.86 9.01
N ILE A 57 1.98 5.78 8.84
CA ILE A 57 1.57 4.44 9.24
C ILE A 57 2.45 4.04 10.43
N MET A 58 1.86 4.05 11.62
CA MET A 58 2.59 3.79 12.86
C MET A 58 3.09 2.36 12.96
N SER A 59 2.30 1.41 12.47
CA SER A 59 2.66 0.00 12.46
C SER A 59 1.94 -0.66 11.29
N HIS A 60 2.71 -1.11 10.30
CA HIS A 60 2.13 -1.69 9.10
C HIS A 60 1.37 -2.99 9.45
N PRO A 61 0.10 -3.12 9.05
CA PRO A 61 -0.75 -4.22 9.53
C PRO A 61 -0.46 -5.58 8.89
N SER A 62 0.36 -5.61 7.86
CA SER A 62 0.68 -6.82 7.10
C SER A 62 2.07 -6.70 6.52
N THR A 63 2.61 -7.81 6.01
CA THR A 63 3.77 -7.73 5.12
C THR A 63 3.24 -7.46 3.73
N GLU A 64 3.65 -6.34 3.16
CA GLU A 64 3.10 -5.87 1.89
C GLU A 64 4.17 -5.79 0.82
N MET A 65 3.91 -6.45 -0.32
CA MET A 65 4.75 -6.34 -1.51
C MET A 65 4.13 -5.33 -2.45
N CYS A 66 4.96 -4.38 -2.91
CA CYS A 66 4.49 -3.27 -3.74
C CYS A 66 5.33 -3.13 -5.00
N THR A 67 4.67 -2.69 -6.07
CA THR A 67 5.34 -2.22 -7.28
C THR A 67 4.70 -0.91 -7.69
N ILE A 68 5.50 0.13 -7.88
CA ILE A 68 5.00 1.42 -8.33
C ILE A 68 4.68 1.37 -9.82
N LEU A 69 3.49 1.80 -10.17
CA LEU A 69 2.98 1.80 -11.54
C LEU A 69 3.01 3.20 -12.15
N GLU A 70 2.67 4.23 -11.37
CA GLU A 70 2.62 5.62 -11.82
C GLU A 70 2.95 6.55 -10.66
N GLY A 71 3.47 7.74 -10.99
CA GLY A 71 3.78 8.74 -9.99
C GLY A 71 5.00 8.38 -9.16
N GLU A 72 5.14 9.04 -8.02
CA GLU A 72 6.25 8.75 -7.11
C GLU A 72 5.90 9.15 -5.68
N ALA A 73 6.64 8.62 -4.75
CA ALA A 73 6.53 8.99 -3.34
C ALA A 73 7.90 8.91 -2.68
N VAL A 74 8.05 9.64 -1.59
CA VAL A 74 9.20 9.50 -0.70
C VAL A 74 8.69 8.84 0.58
N ILE A 75 9.32 7.73 0.95
CA ILE A 75 8.94 7.00 2.14
C ILE A 75 10.04 7.19 3.18
N GLU A 76 9.65 7.74 4.32
CA GLU A 76 10.55 7.99 5.44
C GLU A 76 10.40 6.88 6.47
N HIS A 77 11.55 6.36 6.94
CA HIS A 77 11.59 5.33 7.98
C HIS A 77 11.67 5.96 9.37
N GLU A 78 11.48 5.12 10.38
CA GLU A 78 11.51 5.54 11.79
C GLU A 78 12.82 6.24 12.16
N ASP A 79 13.95 5.81 11.58
CA ASP A 79 15.27 6.41 11.84
C ASP A 79 15.51 7.70 11.05
N GLY A 80 14.53 8.17 10.28
CA GLY A 80 14.62 9.37 9.46
C GLY A 80 15.20 9.13 8.07
N SER A 81 15.70 7.94 7.77
CA SER A 81 16.16 7.64 6.42
C SER A 81 15.00 7.62 5.44
N GLN A 82 15.27 7.98 4.20
CA GLN A 82 14.24 8.10 3.17
C GLN A 82 14.58 7.28 1.94
N VAL A 83 13.56 6.79 1.26
CA VAL A 83 13.68 6.15 -0.04
C VAL A 83 12.65 6.76 -0.99
N THR A 84 13.10 7.11 -2.19
CA THR A 84 12.20 7.56 -3.26
C THR A 84 11.81 6.35 -4.08
N VAL A 85 10.51 6.17 -4.28
CA VAL A 85 9.98 5.08 -5.10
C VAL A 85 9.28 5.67 -6.31
N ALA A 86 9.54 5.08 -7.48
CA ALA A 86 9.08 5.57 -8.79
C ALA A 86 8.69 4.38 -9.66
N PRO A 87 8.06 4.63 -10.83
CA PRO A 87 7.56 3.54 -11.68
C PRO A 87 8.61 2.47 -11.96
N GLY A 88 8.23 1.21 -11.76
CA GLY A 88 9.11 0.06 -11.92
C GLY A 88 9.78 -0.39 -10.63
N ASP A 89 9.80 0.44 -9.60
CA ASP A 89 10.39 0.03 -8.32
C ASP A 89 9.47 -0.95 -7.60
N SER A 90 10.06 -2.03 -7.09
CA SER A 90 9.38 -3.03 -6.28
C SER A 90 10.05 -3.10 -4.91
N PHE A 91 9.23 -3.22 -3.89
CA PHE A 91 9.73 -3.24 -2.52
C PHE A 91 8.77 -3.98 -1.60
N VAL A 92 9.25 -4.32 -0.42
CA VAL A 92 8.45 -4.96 0.62
C VAL A 92 8.40 -4.04 1.83
N ILE A 93 7.20 -3.84 2.35
CA ILE A 93 6.99 -3.18 3.64
C ILE A 93 6.75 -4.27 4.66
N PRO A 94 7.69 -4.52 5.59
CA PRO A 94 7.51 -5.56 6.59
C PRO A 94 6.38 -5.26 7.56
N TYR A 95 5.74 -6.28 8.05
CA TYR A 95 4.78 -6.16 9.14
C TYR A 95 5.41 -5.36 10.31
N GLY A 96 4.65 -4.42 10.82
CA GLY A 96 5.08 -3.59 11.95
C GLY A 96 5.92 -2.38 11.57
N ALA A 97 6.27 -2.21 10.31
CA ALA A 97 7.08 -1.07 9.88
C ALA A 97 6.36 0.26 10.17
N HIS A 98 7.13 1.22 10.64
CA HIS A 98 6.66 2.60 10.83
C HIS A 98 7.18 3.44 9.67
N THR A 99 6.28 4.01 8.89
CA THR A 99 6.64 4.80 7.71
C THR A 99 5.84 6.09 7.65
N ILE A 100 6.45 7.11 7.04
CA ILE A 100 5.76 8.34 6.67
C ILE A 100 5.86 8.44 5.14
N TRP A 101 4.72 8.56 4.48
CA TRP A 101 4.65 8.68 3.04
C TRP A 101 4.45 10.13 2.65
N HIS A 102 5.35 10.64 1.83
CA HIS A 102 5.25 11.98 1.25
C HIS A 102 4.86 11.84 -0.21
N VAL A 103 3.61 12.15 -0.52
CA VAL A 103 3.07 12.09 -1.88
C VAL A 103 2.81 13.52 -2.34
N GLU A 104 3.74 14.09 -3.09
CA GLU A 104 3.63 15.47 -3.54
C GLU A 104 2.49 15.66 -4.54
N GLY A 105 2.37 14.77 -5.51
CA GLY A 105 1.32 14.84 -6.51
C GLY A 105 0.42 13.61 -6.50
N TYR A 106 0.96 12.49 -6.93
CA TYR A 106 0.18 11.27 -7.13
C TYR A 106 1.10 10.06 -7.15
N VAL A 107 0.61 8.96 -6.62
CA VAL A 107 1.29 7.67 -6.71
C VAL A 107 0.26 6.55 -6.86
N ARG A 108 0.56 5.56 -7.69
CA ARG A 108 -0.26 4.36 -7.87
C ARG A 108 0.64 3.14 -7.82
N LYS A 109 0.24 2.14 -7.08
CA LYS A 109 0.99 0.91 -6.94
C LYS A 109 0.08 -0.31 -7.03
N SER A 110 0.64 -1.43 -7.46
CA SER A 110 0.06 -2.74 -7.19
C SER A 110 0.55 -3.22 -5.83
N PHE A 111 -0.29 -3.95 -5.13
CA PHE A 111 0.07 -4.44 -3.80
C PHE A 111 -0.42 -5.86 -3.57
N THR A 112 0.28 -6.56 -2.69
CA THR A 112 -0.15 -7.82 -2.12
C THR A 112 0.13 -7.76 -0.62
N CYS A 113 -0.92 -7.79 0.17
CA CYS A 113 -0.84 -7.79 1.63
C CYS A 113 -0.99 -9.21 2.15
N HIS A 114 -0.03 -9.64 2.95
CA HIS A 114 -0.02 -10.95 3.55
C HIS A 114 -0.17 -10.82 5.07
N PHE A 115 -1.31 -11.25 5.58
CA PHE A 115 -1.62 -11.19 7.01
C PHE A 115 -1.29 -12.55 7.63
N MET A 116 -0.04 -12.68 8.07
CA MET A 116 0.46 -13.94 8.63
C MET A 116 0.38 -13.90 10.15
N GLU A 117 -0.08 -15.00 10.75
CA GLU A 117 -0.21 -15.08 12.21
C GLU A 117 1.13 -14.93 12.93
N ASN A 118 2.21 -15.32 12.27
CA ASN A 118 3.54 -15.38 12.85
C ASN A 118 4.48 -14.33 12.30
N ASP A 119 3.96 -13.20 11.82
CA ASP A 119 4.83 -12.09 11.41
C ASP A 119 5.63 -11.53 12.59
N GLY A 120 5.28 -11.96 13.79
CA GLY A 120 5.91 -11.52 15.01
C GLY A 120 5.35 -10.19 15.50
N PRO A 121 5.82 -9.72 16.65
CA PRO A 121 5.43 -8.41 17.13
C PRO A 121 6.01 -7.33 16.22
N ALA A 122 5.32 -6.19 16.16
CA ALA A 122 5.87 -5.00 15.50
C ALA A 122 7.21 -4.67 16.14
N ALA A 123 8.23 -4.57 15.32
CA ALA A 123 9.58 -4.33 15.80
C ALA A 123 9.70 -2.90 16.36
#